data_cb288729221a46e809ccce5e8105fbcb
#
_entry.id   cb288729221a46e809ccce5e8105fbcb
#
_cell.length_a   1.000
_cell.length_b   1.000
_cell.length_c   1.000
_cell.angle_alpha   90.00
_cell.angle_beta   90.00
_cell.angle_gamma   90.00
#
_symmetry.space_group_name_H-M   'P 1'
#
loop_
_entity.id
_entity.type
_entity.pdbx_description
1 polymer ?
#
loop_
_entity_poly.entity_id
_entity_poly.type
_entity_poly.pdbx_seq_one_letter_code
_entity_poly.pdbx_strand_id
1 'polypeptide(L)'
;MIDWPINWSNRESHVLLNPRMPVEERERLERVVPAMRGHVFVATSGTTGDVKLVALSKDAVLASAAAVNARLGARREDLWCAVLPPFHVGGLGIHARAFLTGSRVISMTWDPRAFVATEATLVSLVPAQVHDLVRLGLRPPPSLRLILVGGGAFDSASAPGWPVLASYGMSECASTVAVEDVLLSHLEARAEEGGRLAFRGASLFSGYVYADGRFVDPKVDGWFVSEDLGETDGRVLRLRGRAGEFIKIGGESVDLSRLDRILREIAGDEAAIVAVPDERLGKVIHLASTVEEPGAIVEAFNARVMPFERIRDVFRVSEIPRSPLGKLLRSRLLPNRQQGR
;
A
#
# COMPACT_ATOMS: atom_id res chain seq x y z
N MET A 1 22.97 5.15 10.12
CA MET A 1 21.69 4.93 10.81
C MET A 1 20.74 6.02 10.34
N ILE A 2 19.60 5.67 9.80
CA ILE A 2 18.54 6.67 9.54
C ILE A 2 18.01 7.02 10.93
N ASP A 3 18.15 8.29 11.31
CA ASP A 3 17.65 8.79 12.58
C ASP A 3 16.12 8.71 12.53
N TRP A 4 15.51 7.87 13.38
CA TRP A 4 14.07 7.67 13.38
C TRP A 4 13.39 8.88 14.05
N PRO A 5 12.54 9.65 13.34
CA PRO A 5 12.11 10.95 13.83
C PRO A 5 11.01 10.88 14.91
N ILE A 6 10.34 9.72 15.09
CA ILE A 6 9.16 9.64 15.96
C ILE A 6 9.55 9.16 17.34
N ASN A 7 9.34 10.02 18.33
CA ASN A 7 9.31 9.64 19.72
C ASN A 7 7.88 9.20 20.11
N TRP A 8 7.70 7.91 20.35
CA TRP A 8 6.39 7.33 20.68
C TRP A 8 5.84 7.76 22.04
N SER A 9 6.70 8.23 22.94
CA SER A 9 6.34 8.58 24.33
C SER A 9 5.88 10.04 24.48
N ASN A 10 6.06 10.88 23.46
CA ASN A 10 5.66 12.28 23.50
C ASN A 10 4.39 12.56 22.69
N ARG A 11 3.85 13.77 22.77
CA ARG A 11 2.66 14.23 22.06
C ARG A 11 2.97 15.07 20.82
N GLU A 12 4.19 15.05 20.31
CA GLU A 12 4.55 15.67 19.04
C GLU A 12 3.89 14.91 17.89
N SER A 13 3.48 15.65 16.87
CA SER A 13 2.92 15.08 15.66
C SER A 13 3.92 15.14 14.52
N HIS A 14 3.83 14.19 13.61
CA HIS A 14 4.76 14.03 12.50
C HIS A 14 4.01 13.84 11.19
N VAL A 15 4.54 14.42 10.11
CA VAL A 15 4.04 14.22 8.75
C VAL A 15 5.06 13.38 8.01
N LEU A 16 4.64 12.23 7.50
CA LEU A 16 5.50 11.32 6.77
C LEU A 16 5.06 11.28 5.30
N LEU A 17 5.79 11.99 4.46
CA LEU A 17 5.53 12.07 3.03
C LEU A 17 6.64 11.37 2.23
N ASN A 18 6.24 10.82 1.09
CA ASN A 18 7.20 10.24 0.17
C ASN A 18 8.11 11.34 -0.40
N PRO A 19 9.44 11.28 -0.22
CA PRO A 19 10.36 12.30 -0.72
C PRO A 19 10.39 12.39 -2.25
N ARG A 20 9.85 11.38 -2.96
CA ARG A 20 9.71 11.38 -4.43
C ARG A 20 8.42 12.01 -4.92
N MET A 21 7.54 12.43 -4.00
CA MET A 21 6.33 13.19 -4.33
C MET A 21 6.73 14.56 -4.92
N PRO A 22 5.97 15.12 -5.88
CA PRO A 22 6.19 16.48 -6.36
C PRO A 22 6.29 17.48 -5.20
N VAL A 23 7.25 18.39 -5.28
CA VAL A 23 7.56 19.33 -4.18
C VAL A 23 6.32 20.16 -3.80
N GLU A 24 5.61 20.68 -4.79
CA GLU A 24 4.41 21.50 -4.59
C GLU A 24 3.30 20.74 -3.86
N GLU A 25 3.10 19.47 -4.21
CA GLU A 25 2.10 18.61 -3.55
C GLU A 25 2.50 18.30 -2.11
N ARG A 26 3.79 18.02 -1.87
CA ARG A 26 4.30 17.79 -0.52
C ARG A 26 4.15 19.01 0.37
N GLU A 27 4.55 20.19 -0.09
CA GLU A 27 4.39 21.45 0.63
C GLU A 27 2.92 21.81 0.87
N ARG A 28 2.04 21.51 -0.09
CA ARG A 28 0.60 21.70 0.07
C ARG A 28 0.05 20.83 1.18
N LEU A 29 0.43 19.55 1.23
CA LEU A 29 -0.01 18.62 2.27
C LEU A 29 0.54 18.99 3.64
N GLU A 30 1.80 19.42 3.74
CA GLU A 30 2.41 19.89 5.00
C GLU A 30 1.67 21.11 5.58
N ARG A 31 1.24 22.05 4.72
CA ARG A 31 0.51 23.26 5.15
C ARG A 31 -0.89 23.01 5.69
N VAL A 32 -1.55 21.94 5.26
CA VAL A 32 -2.95 21.66 5.66
C VAL A 32 -3.07 20.73 6.87
N VAL A 33 -1.95 20.30 7.44
CA VAL A 33 -1.96 19.43 8.62
C VAL A 33 -2.61 20.17 9.81
N PRO A 34 -3.67 19.62 10.41
CA PRO A 34 -4.32 20.24 11.53
C PRO A 34 -3.46 20.16 12.80
N ALA A 35 -3.69 21.10 13.74
CA ALA A 35 -3.00 21.13 15.03
C ALA A 35 -3.47 20.01 15.98
N MET A 36 -3.32 18.74 15.54
CA MET A 36 -3.61 17.54 16.34
C MET A 36 -2.34 17.08 17.04
N ARG A 37 -2.41 16.83 18.35
CA ARG A 37 -1.25 16.38 19.16
C ARG A 37 -1.16 14.87 19.19
N GLY A 38 0.08 14.34 19.10
CA GLY A 38 0.35 12.91 19.20
C GLY A 38 -0.15 12.11 17.99
N HIS A 39 -0.10 12.70 16.78
CA HIS A 39 -0.52 12.07 15.54
C HIS A 39 0.64 11.86 14.56
N VAL A 40 0.49 10.86 13.72
CA VAL A 40 1.32 10.64 12.55
C VAL A 40 0.40 10.72 11.32
N PHE A 41 0.76 11.59 10.38
CA PHE A 41 0.02 11.78 9.14
C PHE A 41 0.77 11.08 8.02
N VAL A 42 0.10 10.15 7.33
CA VAL A 42 0.66 9.43 6.18
C VAL A 42 -0.17 9.70 4.94
N ALA A 43 0.50 9.95 3.82
CA ALA A 43 -0.19 10.18 2.55
C ALA A 43 -0.73 8.87 1.97
N THR A 44 -1.93 8.93 1.40
CA THR A 44 -2.55 7.85 0.64
C THR A 44 -3.24 8.40 -0.60
N SER A 45 -3.26 7.62 -1.68
CA SER A 45 -4.06 7.93 -2.87
C SER A 45 -5.54 7.79 -2.52
N GLY A 46 -6.26 8.91 -2.49
CA GLY A 46 -7.69 8.91 -2.19
C GLY A 46 -8.52 8.24 -3.28
N THR A 47 -9.71 7.73 -2.93
CA THR A 47 -10.72 7.20 -3.86
C THR A 47 -11.26 8.27 -4.82
N THR A 48 -11.15 9.53 -4.44
CA THR A 48 -11.55 10.72 -5.24
C THR A 48 -10.44 11.21 -6.16
N GLY A 49 -9.26 10.56 -6.12
CA GLY A 49 -8.12 10.88 -6.98
C GLY A 49 -7.20 11.98 -6.45
N ASP A 50 -7.56 12.67 -5.38
CA ASP A 50 -6.68 13.60 -4.70
C ASP A 50 -5.92 12.89 -3.58
N VAL A 51 -4.64 13.20 -3.44
CA VAL A 51 -3.85 12.71 -2.30
C VAL A 51 -4.42 13.31 -1.03
N LYS A 52 -4.65 12.47 -0.04
CA LYS A 52 -5.11 12.85 1.29
C LYS A 52 -4.21 12.26 2.35
N LEU A 53 -4.21 12.86 3.54
CA LEU A 53 -3.50 12.33 4.69
C LEU A 53 -4.45 11.50 5.55
N VAL A 54 -3.97 10.36 5.99
CA VAL A 54 -4.58 9.55 7.04
C VAL A 54 -3.98 10.02 8.37
N ALA A 55 -4.81 10.52 9.27
CA ALA A 55 -4.40 10.96 10.60
C ALA A 55 -4.46 9.77 11.57
N LEU A 56 -3.31 9.27 11.99
CA LEU A 56 -3.18 8.16 12.94
C LEU A 56 -2.73 8.71 14.29
N SER A 57 -3.47 8.44 15.37
CA SER A 57 -2.92 8.68 16.69
C SER A 57 -1.74 7.72 16.95
N LYS A 58 -0.74 8.15 17.72
CA LYS A 58 0.36 7.26 18.13
C LYS A 58 -0.19 6.05 18.89
N ASP A 59 -1.23 6.23 19.68
CA ASP A 59 -1.89 5.15 20.41
C ASP A 59 -2.49 4.11 19.46
N ALA A 60 -3.11 4.55 18.34
CA ALA A 60 -3.64 3.64 17.31
C ALA A 60 -2.53 2.83 16.62
N VAL A 61 -1.41 3.48 16.31
CA VAL A 61 -0.25 2.80 15.71
C VAL A 61 0.35 1.78 16.70
N LEU A 62 0.46 2.14 17.98
CA LEU A 62 0.96 1.25 19.02
C LEU A 62 0.00 0.09 19.29
N ALA A 63 -1.33 0.30 19.24
CA ALA A 63 -2.32 -0.77 19.37
C ALA A 63 -2.17 -1.81 18.25
N SER A 64 -2.05 -1.37 16.99
CA SER A 64 -1.75 -2.26 15.87
C SER A 64 -0.42 -3.00 16.05
N ALA A 65 0.64 -2.28 16.45
CA ALA A 65 1.95 -2.86 16.68
C ALA A 65 1.95 -3.94 17.78
N ALA A 66 1.23 -3.70 18.89
CA ALA A 66 1.09 -4.66 19.99
C ALA A 66 0.41 -5.96 19.53
N ALA A 67 -0.67 -5.86 18.76
CA ALA A 67 -1.39 -7.02 18.26
C ALA A 67 -0.53 -7.84 17.27
N VAL A 68 0.23 -7.16 16.39
CA VAL A 68 1.18 -7.84 15.50
C VAL A 68 2.29 -8.51 16.30
N ASN A 69 2.88 -7.85 17.30
CA ASN A 69 3.91 -8.43 18.15
C ASN A 69 3.41 -9.70 18.85
N ALA A 70 2.20 -9.67 19.40
CA ALA A 70 1.57 -10.84 20.01
C ALA A 70 1.39 -11.99 19.00
N ARG A 71 0.94 -11.68 17.78
CA ARG A 71 0.73 -12.68 16.71
C ARG A 71 2.03 -13.31 16.22
N LEU A 72 3.13 -12.54 16.14
CA LEU A 72 4.45 -13.00 15.68
C LEU A 72 5.30 -13.59 16.82
N GLY A 73 4.88 -13.47 18.07
CA GLY A 73 5.72 -13.78 19.23
C GLY A 73 7.00 -12.94 19.23
N ALA A 74 6.87 -11.65 18.92
CA ALA A 74 8.01 -10.73 18.89
C ALA A 74 8.50 -10.43 20.31
N ARG A 75 9.81 -10.33 20.48
CA ARG A 75 10.47 -10.21 21.79
C ARG A 75 11.68 -9.28 21.72
N ARG A 76 12.24 -8.94 22.89
CA ARG A 76 13.34 -7.98 23.02
C ARG A 76 14.61 -8.40 22.26
N GLU A 77 14.87 -9.69 22.18
CA GLU A 77 16.05 -10.26 21.53
C GLU A 77 15.96 -10.22 20.01
N ASP A 78 14.78 -9.92 19.46
CA ASP A 78 14.61 -9.83 18.02
C ASP A 78 15.39 -8.66 17.41
N LEU A 79 15.75 -8.84 16.15
CA LEU A 79 16.33 -7.82 15.30
C LEU A 79 15.42 -7.63 14.10
N TRP A 80 14.72 -6.50 14.06
CA TRP A 80 13.90 -6.11 12.90
C TRP A 80 14.77 -5.56 11.77
N CYS A 81 14.55 -6.02 10.56
CA CYS A 81 15.08 -5.39 9.36
C CYS A 81 14.03 -4.44 8.75
N ALA A 82 14.29 -3.15 8.76
CA ALA A 82 13.41 -2.12 8.20
C ALA A 82 13.86 -1.79 6.76
N VAL A 83 13.21 -2.42 5.79
CA VAL A 83 13.43 -2.22 4.35
C VAL A 83 12.24 -1.54 3.66
N LEU A 84 11.11 -1.41 4.37
CA LEU A 84 9.95 -0.69 3.87
C LEU A 84 10.07 0.80 4.17
N PRO A 85 9.59 1.67 3.26
CA PRO A 85 9.64 3.11 3.48
C PRO A 85 8.89 3.54 4.74
N PRO A 86 9.47 4.41 5.58
CA PRO A 86 8.88 4.85 6.85
C PRO A 86 7.63 5.72 6.68
N PHE A 87 7.41 6.29 5.50
CA PHE A 87 6.23 7.08 5.16
C PHE A 87 5.01 6.22 4.76
N HIS A 88 5.13 4.90 4.81
CA HIS A 88 4.01 3.95 4.71
C HIS A 88 3.81 3.24 6.04
N VAL A 89 2.55 2.90 6.36
CA VAL A 89 2.21 2.22 7.61
C VAL A 89 2.92 0.88 7.80
N GLY A 90 3.32 0.21 6.72
CA GLY A 90 4.14 -1.01 6.78
C GLY A 90 5.52 -0.76 7.39
N GLY A 91 6.23 0.29 6.94
CA GLY A 91 7.51 0.71 7.48
C GLY A 91 7.40 1.36 8.85
N LEU A 92 6.42 2.27 9.02
CA LEU A 92 6.09 2.90 10.30
C LEU A 92 5.85 1.83 11.40
N GLY A 93 5.08 0.78 11.06
CA GLY A 93 4.73 -0.29 11.99
C GLY A 93 5.95 -1.08 12.50
N ILE A 94 7.02 -1.24 11.72
CA ILE A 94 8.25 -1.92 12.19
C ILE A 94 8.84 -1.19 13.40
N HIS A 95 8.97 0.12 13.31
CA HIS A 95 9.53 0.93 14.39
C HIS A 95 8.65 0.96 15.65
N ALA A 96 7.33 1.00 15.46
CA ALA A 96 6.37 0.90 16.57
C ALA A 96 6.45 -0.46 17.28
N ARG A 97 6.56 -1.55 16.52
CA ARG A 97 6.71 -2.92 17.04
C ARG A 97 8.00 -3.07 17.86
N ALA A 98 9.11 -2.58 17.29
CA ALA A 98 10.40 -2.60 17.97
C ALA A 98 10.41 -1.75 19.25
N PHE A 99 9.78 -0.58 19.23
CA PHE A 99 9.63 0.27 20.41
C PHE A 99 8.93 -0.47 21.56
N LEU A 100 7.81 -1.14 21.28
CA LEU A 100 7.03 -1.85 22.31
C LEU A 100 7.76 -3.04 22.92
N THR A 101 8.56 -3.76 22.16
CA THR A 101 9.33 -4.91 22.65
C THR A 101 10.69 -4.53 23.22
N GLY A 102 11.18 -3.32 22.92
CA GLY A 102 12.55 -2.92 23.18
C GLY A 102 13.57 -3.66 22.29
N SER A 103 13.14 -4.21 21.16
CA SER A 103 13.98 -4.89 20.19
C SER A 103 14.77 -3.91 19.32
N ARG A 104 15.84 -4.39 18.69
CA ARG A 104 16.69 -3.58 17.82
C ARG A 104 16.09 -3.47 16.41
N VAL A 105 16.45 -2.41 15.70
CA VAL A 105 16.11 -2.20 14.27
C VAL A 105 17.38 -1.89 13.49
N ILE A 106 17.56 -2.58 12.37
CA ILE A 106 18.51 -2.19 11.33
C ILE A 106 17.70 -1.65 10.15
N SER A 107 18.04 -0.47 9.66
CA SER A 107 17.39 0.14 8.49
C SER A 107 18.34 0.07 7.30
N MET A 108 17.81 -0.37 6.16
CA MET A 108 18.57 -0.45 4.91
C MET A 108 17.66 -0.24 3.71
N THR A 109 18.26 0.21 2.61
CA THR A 109 17.58 0.17 1.31
C THR A 109 17.45 -1.28 0.87
N TRP A 110 16.33 -1.63 0.21
CA TRP A 110 16.12 -2.98 -0.27
C TRP A 110 17.22 -3.41 -1.24
N ASP A 111 17.95 -4.41 -0.82
CA ASP A 111 18.87 -5.22 -1.62
C ASP A 111 18.76 -6.66 -1.12
N PRO A 112 18.28 -7.60 -1.94
CA PRO A 112 18.00 -8.98 -1.51
C PRO A 112 19.27 -9.72 -1.07
N ARG A 113 20.44 -9.42 -1.66
CA ARG A 113 21.71 -10.07 -1.28
C ARG A 113 22.25 -9.50 0.03
N ALA A 114 22.15 -8.20 0.22
CA ALA A 114 22.52 -7.56 1.48
C ALA A 114 21.58 -7.99 2.62
N PHE A 115 20.28 -8.13 2.35
CA PHE A 115 19.32 -8.62 3.35
C PHE A 115 19.65 -10.02 3.88
N VAL A 116 19.95 -10.98 3.00
CA VAL A 116 20.27 -12.36 3.45
C VAL A 116 21.60 -12.47 4.19
N ALA A 117 22.44 -11.45 4.11
CA ALA A 117 23.70 -11.36 4.88
C ALA A 117 23.50 -10.73 6.27
N THR A 118 22.27 -10.32 6.64
CA THR A 118 21.98 -9.76 7.96
C THR A 118 21.73 -10.84 9.00
N GLU A 119 21.78 -10.45 10.27
CA GLU A 119 21.32 -11.28 11.40
C GLU A 119 19.86 -11.01 11.78
N ALA A 120 19.06 -10.45 10.86
CA ALA A 120 17.67 -10.13 11.10
C ALA A 120 16.87 -11.37 11.50
N THR A 121 16.01 -11.22 12.51
CA THR A 121 15.10 -12.27 12.97
C THR A 121 13.69 -12.05 12.45
N LEU A 122 13.30 -10.80 12.23
CA LEU A 122 11.98 -10.40 11.75
C LEU A 122 12.13 -9.35 10.63
N VAL A 123 11.27 -9.44 9.62
CA VAL A 123 11.20 -8.46 8.54
C VAL A 123 9.76 -8.35 8.02
N SER A 124 9.38 -7.16 7.56
CA SER A 124 8.16 -6.98 6.77
C SER A 124 8.54 -6.69 5.32
N LEU A 125 7.93 -7.42 4.39
CA LEU A 125 8.18 -7.31 2.95
C LEU A 125 6.88 -7.10 2.17
N VAL A 126 7.02 -6.64 0.93
CA VAL A 126 5.94 -6.71 -0.07
C VAL A 126 6.17 -7.91 -1.00
N PRO A 127 5.13 -8.42 -1.71
CA PRO A 127 5.26 -9.58 -2.60
C PRO A 127 6.40 -9.47 -3.61
N ALA A 128 6.63 -8.29 -4.19
CA ALA A 128 7.73 -8.05 -5.13
C ALA A 128 9.12 -8.32 -4.53
N GLN A 129 9.32 -8.00 -3.25
CA GLN A 129 10.58 -8.26 -2.55
C GLN A 129 10.78 -9.75 -2.27
N VAL A 130 9.71 -10.47 -1.93
CA VAL A 130 9.77 -11.93 -1.79
C VAL A 130 10.06 -12.60 -3.14
N HIS A 131 9.43 -12.13 -4.21
CA HIS A 131 9.71 -12.58 -5.58
C HIS A 131 11.21 -12.42 -5.93
N ASP A 132 11.83 -11.26 -5.58
CA ASP A 132 13.27 -11.04 -5.80
C ASP A 132 14.12 -12.11 -5.09
N LEU A 133 13.79 -12.47 -3.84
CA LEU A 133 14.51 -13.50 -3.06
C LEU A 133 14.43 -14.87 -3.72
N VAL A 134 13.23 -15.28 -4.12
CA VAL A 134 12.97 -16.58 -4.76
C VAL A 134 13.64 -16.65 -6.14
N ARG A 135 13.46 -15.62 -6.97
CA ARG A 135 14.02 -15.55 -8.32
C ARG A 135 15.55 -15.61 -8.34
N LEU A 136 16.20 -15.03 -7.33
CA LEU A 136 17.65 -15.07 -7.18
C LEU A 136 18.17 -16.37 -6.53
N GLY A 137 17.29 -17.33 -6.19
CA GLY A 137 17.65 -18.58 -5.54
C GLY A 137 18.30 -18.39 -4.17
N LEU A 138 17.99 -17.29 -3.47
CA LEU A 138 18.56 -16.99 -2.16
C LEU A 138 17.93 -17.86 -1.07
N ARG A 139 18.68 -18.05 0.01
CA ARG A 139 18.20 -18.77 1.20
C ARG A 139 18.00 -17.79 2.36
N PRO A 140 17.02 -18.04 3.25
CA PRO A 140 16.85 -17.21 4.43
C PRO A 140 18.09 -17.21 5.33
N PRO A 141 18.40 -16.07 5.97
CA PRO A 141 19.41 -16.04 7.03
C PRO A 141 19.08 -17.07 8.11
N PRO A 142 20.06 -17.75 8.70
CA PRO A 142 19.81 -18.74 9.77
C PRO A 142 19.08 -18.18 10.98
N SER A 143 19.23 -16.88 11.24
CA SER A 143 18.57 -16.14 12.31
C SER A 143 17.10 -15.80 12.02
N LEU A 144 16.68 -15.83 10.75
CA LEU A 144 15.37 -15.35 10.33
C LEU A 144 14.25 -16.28 10.83
N ARG A 145 13.38 -15.72 11.66
CA ARG A 145 12.23 -16.42 12.23
C ARG A 145 10.97 -16.27 11.39
N LEU A 146 10.68 -15.05 10.96
CA LEU A 146 9.43 -14.75 10.24
C LEU A 146 9.60 -13.58 9.28
N ILE A 147 8.88 -13.66 8.15
CA ILE A 147 8.65 -12.58 7.20
C ILE A 147 7.15 -12.27 7.19
N LEU A 148 6.76 -11.05 7.52
CA LEU A 148 5.38 -10.59 7.37
C LEU A 148 5.21 -9.97 5.99
N VAL A 149 4.45 -10.62 5.10
CA VAL A 149 4.25 -10.16 3.71
C VAL A 149 2.91 -9.45 3.59
N GLY A 150 2.95 -8.19 3.16
CA GLY A 150 1.73 -7.38 3.03
C GLY A 150 1.79 -6.41 1.85
N GLY A 151 0.75 -5.57 1.73
CA GLY A 151 0.66 -4.55 0.67
C GLY A 151 0.18 -5.06 -0.69
N GLY A 152 -0.03 -6.34 -0.88
CA GLY A 152 -0.57 -6.95 -2.11
C GLY A 152 -1.04 -8.37 -1.87
N ALA A 153 -1.72 -8.97 -2.85
CA ALA A 153 -2.07 -10.38 -2.81
C ALA A 153 -0.78 -11.22 -2.79
N PHE A 154 -0.72 -12.19 -1.91
CA PHE A 154 0.45 -13.06 -1.75
C PHE A 154 -0.01 -14.47 -1.40
N ASP A 155 0.57 -15.45 -2.10
CA ASP A 155 0.41 -16.87 -1.79
C ASP A 155 1.72 -17.38 -1.17
N SER A 156 1.66 -17.84 0.06
CA SER A 156 2.81 -18.35 0.81
C SER A 156 3.47 -19.57 0.10
N ALA A 157 2.72 -20.31 -0.71
CA ALA A 157 3.26 -21.40 -1.53
C ALA A 157 4.23 -20.93 -2.62
N SER A 158 4.18 -19.64 -3.00
CA SER A 158 5.12 -19.05 -3.98
C SER A 158 6.54 -18.84 -3.45
N ALA A 159 6.77 -19.01 -2.14
CA ALA A 159 8.06 -18.80 -1.47
C ALA A 159 8.52 -20.03 -0.68
N PRO A 160 8.75 -21.17 -1.34
CA PRO A 160 9.13 -22.41 -0.66
C PRO A 160 10.44 -22.25 0.12
N GLY A 161 10.45 -22.72 1.36
CA GLY A 161 11.62 -22.63 2.26
C GLY A 161 11.83 -21.28 2.95
N TRP A 162 10.97 -20.28 2.70
CA TRP A 162 10.97 -19.00 3.40
C TRP A 162 9.90 -18.99 4.52
N PRO A 163 10.21 -18.49 5.72
CA PRO A 163 9.26 -18.42 6.83
C PRO A 163 8.28 -17.25 6.67
N VAL A 164 7.46 -17.26 5.63
CA VAL A 164 6.54 -16.19 5.26
C VAL A 164 5.17 -16.36 5.94
N LEU A 165 4.56 -15.25 6.32
CA LEU A 165 3.17 -15.14 6.72
C LEU A 165 2.49 -14.05 5.89
N ALA A 166 1.40 -14.39 5.22
CA ALA A 166 0.59 -13.42 4.49
C ALA A 166 -0.14 -12.49 5.47
N SER A 167 -0.21 -11.21 5.15
CA SER A 167 -0.93 -10.23 5.95
C SER A 167 -1.78 -9.30 5.11
N TYR A 168 -2.94 -8.94 5.67
CA TYR A 168 -3.80 -7.92 5.15
C TYR A 168 -3.76 -6.69 6.07
N GLY A 169 -3.75 -5.50 5.45
CA GLY A 169 -3.78 -4.25 6.20
C GLY A 169 -4.02 -3.03 5.32
N MET A 170 -4.30 -1.92 5.98
CA MET A 170 -4.55 -0.63 5.34
C MET A 170 -4.09 0.52 6.24
N SER A 171 -3.93 1.71 5.64
CA SER A 171 -3.50 2.90 6.38
C SER A 171 -4.51 3.30 7.45
N GLU A 172 -5.78 3.16 7.18
CA GLU A 172 -6.89 3.52 8.07
C GLU A 172 -6.97 2.65 9.34
N CYS A 173 -6.34 1.48 9.31
CA CYS A 173 -6.20 0.57 10.47
C CYS A 173 -4.76 0.57 11.04
N ALA A 174 -3.99 1.62 10.78
CA ALA A 174 -2.61 1.82 11.25
C ALA A 174 -1.61 0.71 10.86
N SER A 175 -1.90 -0.17 9.96
CA SER A 175 -1.10 -1.19 9.29
C SER A 175 -1.84 -2.52 9.14
N THR A 176 -1.49 -3.54 9.93
CA THR A 176 -1.94 -4.93 9.78
C THR A 176 -3.28 -5.15 10.47
N VAL A 177 -4.23 -5.70 9.74
CA VAL A 177 -5.58 -6.07 10.18
C VAL A 177 -5.67 -7.57 10.47
N ALA A 178 -5.13 -8.40 9.58
CA ALA A 178 -5.14 -9.84 9.69
C ALA A 178 -3.80 -10.45 9.27
N VAL A 179 -3.48 -11.63 9.82
CA VAL A 179 -2.31 -12.46 9.45
C VAL A 179 -2.79 -13.88 9.24
N GLU A 180 -2.52 -14.45 8.06
CA GLU A 180 -3.02 -15.77 7.63
C GLU A 180 -4.55 -15.85 7.83
N ASP A 181 -5.26 -14.85 7.29
CA ASP A 181 -6.70 -14.66 7.39
C ASP A 181 -7.27 -14.52 8.82
N VAL A 182 -6.45 -14.58 9.85
CA VAL A 182 -6.90 -14.40 11.24
C VAL A 182 -6.87 -12.92 11.60
N LEU A 183 -8.04 -12.39 11.94
CA LEU A 183 -8.22 -11.02 12.43
C LEU A 183 -7.43 -10.81 13.72
N LEU A 184 -6.68 -9.71 13.80
CA LEU A 184 -5.91 -9.37 14.98
C LEU A 184 -6.79 -8.74 16.07
N SER A 185 -6.44 -8.95 17.34
CA SER A 185 -7.27 -8.65 18.53
C SER A 185 -7.56 -7.16 18.78
N HIS A 186 -6.90 -6.24 18.08
CA HIS A 186 -7.09 -4.80 18.22
C HIS A 186 -8.24 -4.25 17.37
N LEU A 187 -8.87 -5.10 16.54
CA LEU A 187 -9.97 -4.76 15.65
C LEU A 187 -11.10 -5.78 15.74
N GLU A 188 -12.31 -5.30 15.54
CA GLU A 188 -13.50 -6.05 15.17
C GLU A 188 -13.74 -5.87 13.67
N ALA A 189 -14.28 -6.87 13.00
CA ALA A 189 -14.64 -6.79 11.59
C ALA A 189 -16.04 -7.35 11.35
N ARG A 190 -16.76 -6.76 10.39
CA ARG A 190 -18.01 -7.29 9.87
C ARG A 190 -18.12 -7.02 8.37
N ALA A 191 -18.94 -7.79 7.67
CA ALA A 191 -19.30 -7.51 6.30
C ALA A 191 -20.61 -6.72 6.26
N GLU A 192 -20.61 -5.60 5.52
CA GLU A 192 -21.80 -4.81 5.22
C GLU A 192 -22.57 -5.39 4.04
N GLU A 193 -23.77 -4.88 3.80
CA GLU A 193 -24.52 -5.19 2.58
C GLU A 193 -23.68 -4.87 1.34
N GLY A 194 -23.66 -5.79 0.37
CA GLY A 194 -22.76 -5.70 -0.79
C GLY A 194 -21.32 -6.20 -0.55
N GLY A 195 -21.04 -6.75 0.66
CA GLY A 195 -19.77 -7.42 0.97
C GLY A 195 -18.59 -6.50 1.28
N ARG A 196 -18.82 -5.19 1.46
CA ARG A 196 -17.77 -4.31 1.95
C ARG A 196 -17.41 -4.65 3.40
N LEU A 197 -16.10 -4.65 3.68
CA LEU A 197 -15.62 -4.90 5.04
C LEU A 197 -15.62 -3.62 5.86
N ALA A 198 -16.20 -3.69 7.05
CA ALA A 198 -16.16 -2.63 8.04
C ALA A 198 -15.35 -3.05 9.26
N PHE A 199 -14.62 -2.08 9.83
CA PHE A 199 -13.72 -2.30 10.97
C PHE A 199 -14.04 -1.33 12.10
N ARG A 200 -13.88 -1.80 13.34
CA ARG A 200 -13.95 -1.01 14.57
C ARG A 200 -12.83 -1.44 15.51
N GLY A 201 -12.22 -0.51 16.25
CA GLY A 201 -11.23 -0.85 17.28
C GLY A 201 -10.16 0.19 17.49
N ALA A 202 -9.18 -0.17 18.30
CA ALA A 202 -8.20 0.74 18.87
C ALA A 202 -7.20 1.31 17.85
N SER A 203 -6.99 0.63 16.72
CA SER A 203 -6.03 1.07 15.70
C SER A 203 -6.64 1.89 14.57
N LEU A 204 -7.94 2.18 14.62
CA LEU A 204 -8.55 3.02 13.59
C LEU A 204 -7.99 4.43 13.60
N PHE A 205 -7.82 4.97 12.41
CA PHE A 205 -7.42 6.36 12.20
C PHE A 205 -8.41 7.37 12.79
N SER A 206 -7.96 8.58 13.05
CA SER A 206 -8.82 9.66 13.52
C SER A 206 -9.72 10.21 12.40
N GLY A 207 -9.20 10.27 11.17
CA GLY A 207 -9.91 10.73 10.00
C GLY A 207 -8.95 11.06 8.86
N TYR A 208 -9.49 11.62 7.78
CA TYR A 208 -8.75 12.12 6.64
C TYR A 208 -8.54 13.63 6.70
N VAL A 209 -7.35 14.08 6.29
CA VAL A 209 -7.08 15.49 5.99
C VAL A 209 -6.94 15.63 4.48
N TYR A 210 -7.81 16.42 3.87
CA TYR A 210 -7.80 16.67 2.43
C TYR A 210 -6.85 17.83 2.09
N ALA A 211 -6.47 17.91 0.83
CA ALA A 211 -5.56 18.94 0.34
C ALA A 211 -6.12 20.40 0.40
N ASP A 212 -7.43 20.54 0.65
CA ASP A 212 -8.10 21.81 0.94
C ASP A 212 -8.15 22.15 2.45
N GLY A 213 -7.55 21.31 3.30
CA GLY A 213 -7.50 21.49 4.74
C GLY A 213 -8.70 20.91 5.50
N ARG A 214 -9.73 20.38 4.82
CA ARG A 214 -10.86 19.74 5.50
C ARG A 214 -10.41 18.50 6.24
N PHE A 215 -10.81 18.38 7.50
CA PHE A 215 -10.74 17.14 8.27
C PHE A 215 -12.09 16.44 8.24
N VAL A 216 -12.09 15.15 7.89
CA VAL A 216 -13.31 14.35 7.82
C VAL A 216 -13.09 13.03 8.55
N ASP A 217 -13.91 12.76 9.54
CA ASP A 217 -14.03 11.43 10.15
C ASP A 217 -15.17 10.67 9.44
N PRO A 218 -14.88 9.65 8.63
CA PRO A 218 -15.91 8.91 7.91
C PRO A 218 -16.54 7.77 8.72
N LYS A 219 -16.14 7.59 9.97
CA LYS A 219 -16.68 6.52 10.82
C LYS A 219 -18.13 6.83 11.24
N VAL A 220 -18.96 5.81 11.23
CA VAL A 220 -20.34 5.86 11.76
C VAL A 220 -20.42 4.86 12.93
N ASP A 221 -20.82 5.34 14.10
CA ASP A 221 -20.87 4.55 15.34
C ASP A 221 -19.56 3.79 15.65
N GLY A 222 -18.43 4.43 15.33
CA GLY A 222 -17.10 3.86 15.51
C GLY A 222 -16.67 2.85 14.43
N TRP A 223 -17.51 2.57 13.44
CA TRP A 223 -17.22 1.68 12.33
C TRP A 223 -16.68 2.47 11.10
N PHE A 224 -15.59 2.02 10.57
CA PHE A 224 -15.04 2.47 9.28
C PHE A 224 -15.38 1.43 8.21
N VAL A 225 -16.14 1.82 7.20
CA VAL A 225 -16.47 0.97 6.04
C VAL A 225 -15.39 1.17 4.98
N SER A 226 -14.65 0.11 4.68
CA SER A 226 -13.59 0.13 3.67
C SER A 226 -14.12 -0.08 2.24
N GLU A 227 -13.27 0.12 1.25
CA GLU A 227 -13.54 -0.28 -0.14
C GLU A 227 -13.18 -1.76 -0.41
N ASP A 228 -12.63 -2.47 0.58
CA ASP A 228 -12.26 -3.87 0.41
C ASP A 228 -13.49 -4.77 0.59
N LEU A 229 -13.62 -5.74 -0.32
CA LEU A 229 -14.72 -6.72 -0.34
C LEU A 229 -14.25 -8.03 0.26
N GLY A 230 -15.09 -8.66 1.06
CA GLY A 230 -14.75 -9.92 1.69
C GLY A 230 -15.86 -10.49 2.56
N GLU A 231 -15.50 -11.53 3.27
CA GLU A 231 -16.36 -12.22 4.25
C GLU A 231 -15.61 -12.33 5.57
N THR A 232 -16.37 -12.28 6.67
CA THR A 232 -15.82 -12.53 7.99
C THR A 232 -16.88 -13.10 8.93
N ASP A 233 -16.43 -13.96 9.83
CA ASP A 233 -17.20 -14.44 10.99
C ASP A 233 -16.80 -13.69 12.28
N GLY A 234 -16.05 -12.59 12.15
CA GLY A 234 -15.49 -11.83 13.26
C GLY A 234 -14.13 -12.34 13.75
N ARG A 235 -13.67 -13.50 13.30
CA ARG A 235 -12.36 -14.09 13.62
C ARG A 235 -11.50 -14.35 12.39
N VAL A 236 -12.10 -14.92 11.37
CA VAL A 236 -11.47 -15.16 10.07
C VAL A 236 -11.97 -14.13 9.08
N LEU A 237 -11.07 -13.57 8.27
CA LEU A 237 -11.36 -12.54 7.30
C LEU A 237 -10.83 -12.99 5.94
N ARG A 238 -11.74 -13.24 4.99
CA ARG A 238 -11.40 -13.65 3.62
C ARG A 238 -11.66 -12.52 2.64
N LEU A 239 -10.59 -12.01 2.04
CA LEU A 239 -10.69 -10.97 1.02
C LEU A 239 -11.16 -11.57 -0.30
N ARG A 240 -12.09 -10.87 -0.98
CA ARG A 240 -12.57 -11.18 -2.32
C ARG A 240 -12.08 -10.21 -3.37
N GLY A 241 -11.67 -9.01 -2.97
CA GLY A 241 -11.19 -7.96 -3.87
C GLY A 241 -11.38 -6.57 -3.29
N ARG A 242 -11.52 -5.59 -4.18
CA ARG A 242 -11.77 -4.19 -3.81
C ARG A 242 -12.86 -3.59 -4.67
N ALA A 243 -13.76 -2.81 -4.07
CA ALA A 243 -14.76 -2.02 -4.79
C ALA A 243 -14.06 -0.89 -5.54
N GLY A 244 -14.45 -0.68 -6.82
CA GLY A 244 -13.85 0.36 -7.65
C GLY A 244 -12.66 -0.09 -8.48
N GLU A 245 -11.99 0.87 -9.12
CA GLU A 245 -10.90 0.62 -10.07
C GLU A 245 -9.51 0.75 -9.43
N PHE A 246 -9.33 0.15 -8.25
CA PHE A 246 -8.04 0.11 -7.57
C PHE A 246 -7.24 -1.12 -7.95
N ILE A 247 -5.93 -0.94 -8.12
CA ILE A 247 -4.97 -2.04 -8.34
C ILE A 247 -3.80 -1.92 -7.36
N LYS A 248 -3.04 -3.01 -7.23
CA LYS A 248 -1.75 -3.00 -6.53
C LYS A 248 -0.61 -3.07 -7.54
N ILE A 249 0.39 -2.20 -7.37
CA ILE A 249 1.63 -2.17 -8.14
C ILE A 249 2.80 -2.14 -7.16
N GLY A 250 3.53 -3.25 -7.04
CA GLY A 250 4.67 -3.34 -6.14
C GLY A 250 4.35 -3.08 -4.65
N GLY A 251 3.10 -3.37 -4.23
CA GLY A 251 2.61 -3.11 -2.88
C GLY A 251 1.85 -1.77 -2.72
N GLU A 252 2.00 -0.85 -3.67
CA GLU A 252 1.33 0.45 -3.66
C GLU A 252 -0.11 0.34 -4.19
N SER A 253 -1.03 1.09 -3.57
CA SER A 253 -2.42 1.18 -4.03
C SER A 253 -2.57 2.27 -5.07
N VAL A 254 -3.04 1.92 -6.26
CA VAL A 254 -3.18 2.82 -7.41
C VAL A 254 -4.65 2.93 -7.80
N ASP A 255 -5.15 4.15 -7.86
CA ASP A 255 -6.49 4.49 -8.34
C ASP A 255 -6.45 4.74 -9.85
N LEU A 256 -6.96 3.77 -10.63
CA LEU A 256 -7.02 3.89 -12.08
C LEU A 256 -7.93 5.02 -12.54
N SER A 257 -8.99 5.36 -11.78
CA SER A 257 -9.90 6.46 -12.12
C SER A 257 -9.19 7.81 -12.04
N ARG A 258 -8.28 7.98 -11.07
CA ARG A 258 -7.41 9.16 -10.99
C ARG A 258 -6.45 9.23 -12.17
N LEU A 259 -5.81 8.13 -12.50
CA LEU A 259 -4.88 8.08 -13.63
C LEU A 259 -5.58 8.39 -14.96
N ASP A 260 -6.80 7.88 -15.15
CA ASP A 260 -7.60 8.19 -16.35
C ASP A 260 -7.94 9.67 -16.44
N ARG A 261 -8.26 10.32 -15.33
CA ARG A 261 -8.55 11.77 -15.34
C ARG A 261 -7.31 12.55 -15.77
N ILE A 262 -6.13 12.24 -15.20
CA ILE A 262 -4.86 12.87 -15.59
C ILE A 262 -4.59 12.65 -17.08
N LEU A 263 -4.78 11.43 -17.58
CA LEU A 263 -4.55 11.11 -18.98
C LEU A 263 -5.52 11.84 -19.90
N ARG A 264 -6.80 11.94 -19.50
CA ARG A 264 -7.83 12.64 -20.29
C ARG A 264 -7.54 14.13 -20.45
N GLU A 265 -6.97 14.78 -19.44
CA GLU A 265 -6.52 16.17 -19.51
C GLU A 265 -5.38 16.36 -20.53
N ILE A 266 -4.57 15.32 -20.77
CA ILE A 266 -3.41 15.36 -21.67
C ILE A 266 -3.78 14.95 -23.10
N ALA A 267 -4.54 13.87 -23.24
CA ALA A 267 -4.76 13.17 -24.50
C ALA A 267 -6.25 13.02 -24.89
N GLY A 268 -7.18 13.63 -24.14
CA GLY A 268 -8.60 13.49 -24.40
C GLY A 268 -9.06 12.03 -24.41
N ASP A 269 -9.74 11.64 -25.50
CA ASP A 269 -10.25 10.28 -25.67
C ASP A 269 -9.36 9.41 -26.60
N GLU A 270 -8.18 9.90 -26.99
CA GLU A 270 -7.25 9.22 -27.92
C GLU A 270 -6.37 8.18 -27.23
N ALA A 271 -6.40 8.12 -25.91
CA ALA A 271 -5.60 7.18 -25.13
C ALA A 271 -6.37 6.66 -23.90
N ALA A 272 -5.91 5.52 -23.38
CA ALA A 272 -6.45 4.91 -22.16
C ALA A 272 -5.38 4.19 -21.36
N ILE A 273 -5.49 4.27 -20.02
CA ILE A 273 -4.67 3.50 -19.09
C ILE A 273 -5.16 2.05 -19.04
N VAL A 274 -4.22 1.12 -19.14
CA VAL A 274 -4.47 -0.32 -19.03
C VAL A 274 -3.54 -0.93 -17.99
N ALA A 275 -4.12 -1.58 -16.99
CA ALA A 275 -3.36 -2.33 -16.01
C ALA A 275 -3.09 -3.75 -16.52
N VAL A 276 -1.82 -4.07 -16.75
CA VAL A 276 -1.38 -5.34 -17.31
C VAL A 276 -0.72 -6.18 -16.21
N PRO A 277 -0.95 -7.51 -16.15
CA PRO A 277 -0.26 -8.39 -15.21
C PRO A 277 1.26 -8.33 -15.38
N ASP A 278 1.97 -8.25 -14.26
CA ASP A 278 3.43 -8.29 -14.16
C ASP A 278 3.82 -9.29 -13.08
N GLU A 279 4.80 -10.13 -13.37
CA GLU A 279 5.21 -11.23 -12.49
C GLU A 279 5.78 -10.73 -11.15
N ARG A 280 6.53 -9.64 -11.18
CA ARG A 280 7.20 -9.07 -9.99
C ARG A 280 6.33 -8.07 -9.23
N LEU A 281 5.65 -7.17 -9.95
CA LEU A 281 4.92 -6.05 -9.37
C LEU A 281 3.42 -6.33 -9.20
N GLY A 282 2.95 -7.51 -9.64
CA GLY A 282 1.53 -7.86 -9.70
C GLY A 282 0.85 -7.24 -10.90
N LYS A 283 0.95 -5.93 -11.06
CA LYS A 283 0.49 -5.19 -12.25
C LYS A 283 1.44 -4.05 -12.58
N VAL A 284 1.38 -3.60 -13.85
CA VAL A 284 2.04 -2.39 -14.35
C VAL A 284 1.07 -1.61 -15.24
N ILE A 285 1.37 -0.34 -15.46
CA ILE A 285 0.57 0.56 -16.29
C ILE A 285 1.10 0.57 -17.72
N HIS A 286 0.25 0.26 -18.66
CA HIS A 286 0.47 0.45 -20.09
C HIS A 286 -0.48 1.52 -20.64
N LEU A 287 -0.12 2.12 -21.77
CA LEU A 287 -0.94 3.06 -22.52
C LEU A 287 -1.46 2.36 -23.77
N ALA A 288 -2.78 2.31 -23.93
CA ALA A 288 -3.42 2.06 -25.22
C ALA A 288 -3.60 3.41 -25.91
N SER A 289 -3.16 3.55 -27.17
CA SER A 289 -3.25 4.83 -27.90
C SER A 289 -3.68 4.63 -29.33
N THR A 290 -4.51 5.56 -29.83
CA THR A 290 -4.82 5.70 -31.25
C THR A 290 -3.83 6.60 -31.97
N VAL A 291 -3.07 7.41 -31.22
CA VAL A 291 -2.01 8.29 -31.73
C VAL A 291 -0.80 7.48 -32.18
N GLU A 292 -0.22 7.83 -33.31
CA GLU A 292 0.90 7.10 -33.91
C GLU A 292 2.21 7.23 -33.13
N GLU A 293 2.50 8.43 -32.60
CA GLU A 293 3.68 8.75 -31.80
C GLU A 293 3.28 9.32 -30.43
N PRO A 294 2.91 8.48 -29.45
CA PRO A 294 2.39 8.93 -28.17
C PRO A 294 3.47 9.35 -27.17
N GLY A 295 4.73 9.51 -27.59
CA GLY A 295 5.85 9.85 -26.70
C GLY A 295 5.62 11.08 -25.83
N ALA A 296 5.09 12.15 -26.41
CA ALA A 296 4.75 13.38 -25.67
C ALA A 296 3.66 13.15 -24.62
N ILE A 297 2.66 12.28 -24.90
CA ILE A 297 1.60 11.90 -23.96
C ILE A 297 2.21 11.15 -22.78
N VAL A 298 3.10 10.20 -23.06
CA VAL A 298 3.79 9.40 -22.03
C VAL A 298 4.63 10.29 -21.13
N GLU A 299 5.41 11.20 -21.70
CA GLU A 299 6.26 12.14 -20.96
C GLU A 299 5.42 13.05 -20.04
N ALA A 300 4.39 13.70 -20.60
CA ALA A 300 3.51 14.59 -19.86
C ALA A 300 2.75 13.87 -18.74
N PHE A 301 2.30 12.63 -18.98
CA PHE A 301 1.66 11.81 -17.96
C PHE A 301 2.63 11.39 -16.86
N ASN A 302 3.80 10.87 -17.24
CA ASN A 302 4.81 10.38 -16.31
C ASN A 302 5.40 11.48 -15.40
N ALA A 303 5.33 12.74 -15.83
CA ALA A 303 5.71 13.89 -15.02
C ALA A 303 4.70 14.21 -13.91
N ARG A 304 3.45 13.76 -14.03
CA ARG A 304 2.32 14.08 -13.13
C ARG A 304 1.93 12.96 -12.17
N VAL A 305 2.63 11.82 -12.22
CA VAL A 305 2.29 10.62 -11.45
C VAL A 305 3.48 10.09 -10.67
N MET A 306 3.21 9.24 -9.69
CA MET A 306 4.25 8.59 -8.90
C MET A 306 5.08 7.62 -9.75
N PRO A 307 6.35 7.35 -9.39
CA PRO A 307 7.22 6.48 -10.18
C PRO A 307 6.66 5.07 -10.44
N PHE A 308 5.88 4.52 -9.53
CA PHE A 308 5.24 3.21 -9.67
C PHE A 308 3.98 3.25 -10.56
N GLU A 309 3.40 4.41 -10.80
CA GLU A 309 2.22 4.65 -11.65
C GLU A 309 2.58 4.98 -13.11
N ARG A 310 3.87 5.13 -13.40
CA ARG A 310 4.33 5.52 -14.74
C ARG A 310 3.99 4.47 -15.78
N ILE A 311 3.66 4.94 -16.98
CA ILE A 311 3.48 4.12 -18.16
C ILE A 311 4.79 3.38 -18.45
N ARG A 312 4.74 2.04 -18.50
CA ARG A 312 5.89 1.17 -18.77
C ARG A 312 6.02 0.77 -20.21
N ASP A 313 4.90 0.69 -20.90
CA ASP A 313 4.85 0.30 -22.31
C ASP A 313 3.62 0.90 -23.00
N VAL A 314 3.66 0.96 -24.32
CA VAL A 314 2.62 1.53 -25.15
C VAL A 314 2.24 0.53 -26.24
N PHE A 315 0.95 0.37 -26.49
CA PHE A 315 0.46 -0.40 -27.64
C PHE A 315 -0.60 0.38 -28.41
N ARG A 316 -0.53 0.24 -29.73
CA ARG A 316 -1.46 0.91 -30.64
C ARG A 316 -2.78 0.16 -30.70
N VAL A 317 -3.86 0.92 -30.72
CA VAL A 317 -5.22 0.42 -30.95
C VAL A 317 -5.90 1.25 -32.04
N SER A 318 -6.87 0.66 -32.73
CA SER A 318 -7.65 1.38 -33.74
C SER A 318 -8.65 2.35 -33.10
N GLU A 319 -9.14 2.02 -31.91
CA GLU A 319 -10.10 2.83 -31.14
C GLU A 319 -9.97 2.58 -29.64
N ILE A 320 -10.40 3.54 -28.85
CA ILE A 320 -10.55 3.38 -27.41
C ILE A 320 -12.01 2.97 -27.12
N PRO A 321 -12.28 1.70 -26.78
CA PRO A 321 -13.64 1.18 -26.63
C PRO A 321 -14.35 1.78 -25.42
N ARG A 322 -15.53 2.36 -25.63
CA ARG A 322 -16.39 2.94 -24.59
C ARG A 322 -17.79 2.37 -24.66
N SER A 323 -18.47 2.34 -23.50
CA SER A 323 -19.90 2.03 -23.45
C SER A 323 -20.73 3.19 -24.05
N PRO A 324 -22.03 2.97 -24.36
CA PRO A 324 -22.93 4.04 -24.77
C PRO A 324 -23.01 5.23 -23.80
N LEU A 325 -22.66 5.02 -22.52
CA LEU A 325 -22.59 6.04 -21.48
C LEU A 325 -21.19 6.64 -21.32
N GLY A 326 -20.27 6.38 -22.27
CA GLY A 326 -18.91 6.93 -22.27
C GLY A 326 -17.91 6.25 -21.32
N LYS A 327 -18.31 5.19 -20.59
CA LYS A 327 -17.41 4.46 -19.69
C LYS A 327 -16.39 3.64 -20.49
N LEU A 328 -15.11 3.74 -20.12
CA LEU A 328 -14.02 2.96 -20.72
C LEU A 328 -14.22 1.45 -20.48
N LEU A 329 -14.14 0.66 -21.57
CA LEU A 329 -14.25 -0.80 -21.55
C LEU A 329 -12.84 -1.44 -21.56
N ARG A 330 -12.10 -1.31 -20.47
CA ARG A 330 -10.69 -1.77 -20.35
C ARG A 330 -10.47 -3.24 -20.69
N SER A 331 -11.44 -4.10 -20.43
CA SER A 331 -11.34 -5.53 -20.76
C SER A 331 -11.16 -5.79 -22.26
N ARG A 332 -11.58 -4.86 -23.12
CA ARG A 332 -11.39 -4.93 -24.57
C ARG A 332 -10.05 -4.41 -25.06
N LEU A 333 -9.28 -3.75 -24.19
CA LEU A 333 -7.96 -3.18 -24.46
C LEU A 333 -6.80 -4.07 -24.00
N LEU A 334 -7.08 -5.19 -23.31
CA LEU A 334 -6.00 -6.09 -22.87
C LEU A 334 -5.31 -6.69 -24.09
N PRO A 335 -3.97 -6.57 -24.21
CA PRO A 335 -3.24 -7.16 -25.32
C PRO A 335 -3.50 -8.67 -25.35
N ASN A 336 -3.97 -9.16 -26.50
CA ASN A 336 -4.18 -10.59 -26.73
C ASN A 336 -2.82 -11.30 -26.61
N ARG A 337 -2.64 -12.16 -25.61
CA ARG A 337 -1.43 -13.01 -25.43
C ARG A 337 -1.18 -14.00 -26.59
N GLN A 338 -1.89 -13.90 -27.73
CA GLN A 338 -1.82 -14.87 -28.83
C GLN A 338 -1.23 -14.35 -30.15
N GLN A 339 -0.62 -13.15 -30.21
CA GLN A 339 0.10 -12.73 -31.43
C GLN A 339 1.57 -12.44 -31.11
N GLY A 340 2.35 -13.49 -30.89
CA GLY A 340 3.78 -13.40 -30.71
C GLY A 340 4.42 -14.79 -30.54
N ARG A 341 4.42 -15.57 -31.62
CA ARG A 341 5.39 -16.64 -31.89
C ARG A 341 6.10 -16.35 -33.20
#